data_a1808476ab842a8fd2a7aaeca1154160
#
_entry.id   a1808476ab842a8fd2a7aaeca1154160
#
_cell.length_a   1.000
_cell.length_b   1.000
_cell.length_c   1.000
_cell.angle_alpha   90.00
_cell.angle_beta   90.00
_cell.angle_gamma   90.00
#
_symmetry.space_group_name_H-M   'P 1'
#
loop_
_entity.id
_entity.type
_entity.pdbx_description
1 polymer ?
#
loop_
_entity_poly.entity_id
_entity_poly.type
_entity_poly.pdbx_seq_one_letter_code
_entity_poly.pdbx_strand_id
1 'polypeptide(L)'
;MSDAIAGPEQTPNRNFGFALDVDGVLSKKTPLPHAIETLQLLHSQGIPYCILTNSGGVKDEDRAMAFTKQFHVPISPEMVVQSHTPFLEVAGQYKGKCILALGGISSKVREVARSYGFDHVVTGSDILTAVPNIWPFAEATEAYHKANAQPLPMGPDGHPMPISAIFVFATPRDWGFDLQLIHDLLVSHGGRLGTRSAFNGNTALPNNGFQQDGQPSLFFCNPDIEWATPYCEPRFAQGAFKAALEGIWASDKPQGTRMLNVYQCGKPTTESYKCAERRLSLLQKRDGRGEPLQRVYMIGDNPASDI
;
A
#
# COMPACT_ATOMS: atom_id res chain seq x y z
N MET A 1 1.20 -68.18 -0.91
CA MET A 1 1.98 -66.96 -0.87
C MET A 1 1.10 -65.88 -1.47
N SER A 2 0.55 -65.03 -0.62
CA SER A 2 -0.37 -63.97 -1.03
C SER A 2 0.44 -62.68 -1.10
N ASP A 3 0.67 -62.18 -2.30
CA ASP A 3 1.27 -60.86 -2.52
C ASP A 3 0.27 -59.79 -2.07
N ALA A 4 0.55 -59.15 -0.96
CA ALA A 4 -0.17 -58.00 -0.51
C ALA A 4 0.16 -56.84 -1.46
N ILE A 5 -0.81 -56.45 -2.30
CA ILE A 5 -0.75 -55.23 -3.11
C ILE A 5 -0.71 -54.07 -2.12
N ALA A 6 0.42 -53.38 -2.05
CA ALA A 6 0.54 -52.12 -1.33
C ALA A 6 -0.49 -51.14 -1.90
N GLY A 7 -1.41 -50.70 -1.06
CA GLY A 7 -2.38 -49.65 -1.42
C GLY A 7 -1.65 -48.38 -1.83
N PRO A 8 -2.30 -47.47 -2.61
CA PRO A 8 -1.67 -46.25 -3.04
C PRO A 8 -1.22 -45.47 -1.81
N GLU A 9 0.07 -45.09 -1.78
CA GLU A 9 0.59 -44.14 -0.79
C GLU A 9 -0.31 -42.92 -0.73
N GLN A 10 -0.95 -42.75 0.41
CA GLN A 10 -1.72 -41.52 0.65
C GLN A 10 -0.76 -40.34 0.57
N THR A 11 -0.88 -39.54 -0.50
CA THR A 11 -0.18 -38.27 -0.59
C THR A 11 -0.48 -37.47 0.68
N PRO A 12 0.54 -37.02 1.42
CA PRO A 12 0.34 -36.34 2.69
C PRO A 12 -0.61 -35.14 2.45
N ASN A 13 -1.60 -35.00 3.34
CA ASN A 13 -2.59 -33.94 3.27
C ASN A 13 -1.87 -32.58 3.36
N ARG A 14 -1.71 -31.91 2.22
CA ARG A 14 -0.93 -30.66 2.07
C ARG A 14 -1.83 -29.42 2.18
N ASN A 15 -2.69 -29.37 3.21
CA ASN A 15 -3.61 -28.25 3.44
C ASN A 15 -2.92 -27.08 4.16
N PHE A 16 -1.70 -26.74 3.74
CA PHE A 16 -0.95 -25.62 4.28
C PHE A 16 -0.27 -24.82 3.16
N GLY A 17 0.05 -23.56 3.44
CA GLY A 17 0.79 -22.67 2.55
C GLY A 17 1.73 -21.76 3.30
N PHE A 18 2.55 -21.02 2.56
CA PHE A 18 3.54 -20.10 3.12
C PHE A 18 3.31 -18.66 2.64
N ALA A 19 3.43 -17.71 3.56
CA ALA A 19 3.66 -16.31 3.27
C ALA A 19 5.14 -16.02 3.59
N LEU A 20 5.90 -15.59 2.60
CA LEU A 20 7.35 -15.41 2.70
C LEU A 20 7.68 -13.93 2.63
N ASP A 21 8.39 -13.39 3.63
CA ASP A 21 8.97 -12.06 3.51
C ASP A 21 10.13 -12.04 2.51
N VAL A 22 10.51 -10.84 2.08
CA VAL A 22 11.59 -10.64 1.09
C VAL A 22 12.88 -10.27 1.78
N ASP A 23 12.86 -9.13 2.48
CA ASP A 23 14.06 -8.54 3.06
C ASP A 23 14.49 -9.34 4.31
N GLY A 24 15.68 -9.94 4.25
CA GLY A 24 16.19 -10.80 5.33
C GLY A 24 15.76 -12.27 5.27
N VAL A 25 14.78 -12.62 4.42
CA VAL A 25 14.30 -14.01 4.23
C VAL A 25 14.67 -14.54 2.85
N LEU A 26 14.21 -13.89 1.79
CA LEU A 26 14.51 -14.31 0.43
C LEU A 26 15.69 -13.56 -0.17
N SER A 27 15.91 -12.32 0.24
CA SER A 27 16.90 -11.44 -0.38
C SER A 27 17.43 -10.36 0.57
N LYS A 28 18.69 -9.96 0.38
CA LYS A 28 19.31 -8.70 0.80
C LYS A 28 20.05 -8.11 -0.40
N LYS A 29 19.32 -7.47 -1.35
CA LYS A 29 19.76 -7.07 -2.71
C LYS A 29 19.96 -8.25 -3.66
N THR A 30 20.63 -9.33 -3.24
CA THR A 30 20.79 -10.59 -3.96
C THR A 30 20.07 -11.71 -3.18
N PRO A 31 19.68 -12.79 -3.84
CA PRO A 31 19.08 -13.93 -3.16
C PRO A 31 19.97 -14.42 -2.00
N LEU A 32 19.34 -14.73 -0.87
CA LEU A 32 20.03 -15.36 0.26
C LEU A 32 20.38 -16.82 -0.06
N PRO A 33 21.36 -17.42 0.64
CA PRO A 33 21.65 -18.85 0.48
C PRO A 33 20.38 -19.69 0.65
N HIS A 34 20.19 -20.64 -0.28
CA HIS A 34 19.05 -21.56 -0.33
C HIS A 34 17.66 -20.95 -0.61
N ALA A 35 17.54 -19.64 -0.81
CA ALA A 35 16.25 -19.01 -1.13
C ALA A 35 15.69 -19.49 -2.48
N ILE A 36 16.55 -19.59 -3.50
CA ILE A 36 16.16 -20.06 -4.83
C ILE A 36 15.74 -21.53 -4.78
N GLU A 37 16.55 -22.38 -4.17
CA GLU A 37 16.28 -23.82 -4.03
C GLU A 37 14.99 -24.08 -3.25
N THR A 38 14.72 -23.28 -2.20
CA THR A 38 13.48 -23.36 -1.42
C THR A 38 12.27 -23.01 -2.28
N LEU A 39 12.32 -21.91 -3.04
CA LEU A 39 11.23 -21.53 -3.93
C LEU A 39 11.01 -22.55 -5.03
N GLN A 40 12.08 -23.12 -5.61
CA GLN A 40 12.01 -24.20 -6.60
C GLN A 40 11.38 -25.46 -5.99
N LEU A 41 11.73 -25.81 -4.75
CA LEU A 41 11.12 -26.93 -4.05
C LEU A 41 9.62 -26.72 -3.83
N LEU A 42 9.21 -25.57 -3.29
CA LEU A 42 7.80 -25.23 -3.08
C LEU A 42 7.02 -25.29 -4.41
N HIS A 43 7.59 -24.73 -5.47
CA HIS A 43 6.98 -24.74 -6.79
C HIS A 43 6.84 -26.16 -7.35
N SER A 44 7.91 -26.96 -7.35
CA SER A 44 7.93 -28.34 -7.87
C SER A 44 7.00 -29.28 -7.11
N GLN A 45 6.89 -29.09 -5.80
CA GLN A 45 5.99 -29.84 -4.94
C GLN A 45 4.55 -29.30 -4.98
N GLY A 46 4.32 -28.21 -5.70
CA GLY A 46 3.04 -27.53 -5.78
C GLY A 46 2.53 -27.07 -4.41
N ILE A 47 3.39 -26.73 -3.47
CA ILE A 47 3.00 -26.15 -2.18
C ILE A 47 2.67 -24.67 -2.42
N PRO A 48 1.45 -24.21 -2.07
CA PRO A 48 1.08 -22.83 -2.31
C PRO A 48 1.92 -21.89 -1.43
N TYR A 49 2.43 -20.84 -2.04
CA TYR A 49 3.13 -19.77 -1.34
C TYR A 49 2.84 -18.41 -1.98
N CYS A 50 2.92 -17.36 -1.19
CA CYS A 50 2.94 -15.98 -1.65
C CYS A 50 4.14 -15.23 -1.04
N ILE A 51 4.56 -14.18 -1.72
CA ILE A 51 5.60 -13.25 -1.25
C ILE A 51 4.89 -12.07 -0.63
N LEU A 52 5.07 -11.87 0.69
CA LEU A 52 4.40 -10.82 1.48
C LEU A 52 5.44 -9.81 1.97
N THR A 53 5.44 -8.60 1.41
CA THR A 53 6.44 -7.57 1.71
C THR A 53 5.82 -6.21 2.04
N ASN A 54 6.46 -5.46 2.96
CA ASN A 54 6.14 -4.04 3.20
C ASN A 54 6.72 -3.08 2.15
N SER A 55 7.51 -3.57 1.20
CA SER A 55 7.86 -2.81 0.00
C SER A 55 6.65 -2.60 -0.91
N GLY A 56 6.58 -1.45 -1.60
CA GLY A 56 5.46 -1.11 -2.47
C GLY A 56 5.83 -0.12 -3.56
N GLY A 57 4.82 0.52 -4.16
CA GLY A 57 4.97 1.62 -5.13
C GLY A 57 5.23 1.20 -6.57
N VAL A 58 5.05 -0.08 -6.90
CA VAL A 58 5.09 -0.62 -8.28
C VAL A 58 3.91 -1.56 -8.50
N LYS A 59 3.52 -1.79 -9.77
CA LYS A 59 2.44 -2.73 -10.08
C LYS A 59 2.81 -4.16 -9.68
N ASP A 60 1.81 -4.97 -9.34
CA ASP A 60 2.01 -6.37 -8.94
C ASP A 60 2.66 -7.17 -10.07
N GLU A 61 2.34 -6.88 -11.36
CA GLU A 61 2.95 -7.48 -12.53
C GLU A 61 4.45 -7.20 -12.62
N ASP A 62 4.84 -5.92 -12.43
CA ASP A 62 6.24 -5.50 -12.50
C ASP A 62 7.05 -6.12 -11.36
N ARG A 63 6.45 -6.22 -10.17
CA ARG A 63 7.07 -6.85 -9.01
C ARG A 63 7.25 -8.35 -9.22
N ALA A 64 6.24 -9.04 -9.70
CA ALA A 64 6.28 -10.46 -10.02
C ALA A 64 7.35 -10.78 -11.07
N MET A 65 7.44 -9.96 -12.11
CA MET A 65 8.46 -10.07 -13.15
C MET A 65 9.87 -9.89 -12.60
N ALA A 66 10.06 -8.90 -11.71
CA ALA A 66 11.34 -8.68 -11.04
C ALA A 66 11.74 -9.87 -10.17
N PHE A 67 10.81 -10.43 -9.39
CA PHE A 67 11.06 -11.61 -8.56
C PHE A 67 11.31 -12.87 -9.40
N THR A 68 10.57 -13.08 -10.49
CA THR A 68 10.83 -14.18 -11.44
C THR A 68 12.26 -14.13 -11.97
N LYS A 69 12.73 -12.94 -12.36
CA LYS A 69 14.11 -12.75 -12.83
C LYS A 69 15.12 -12.96 -11.70
N GLN A 70 14.82 -12.50 -10.49
CA GLN A 70 15.74 -12.56 -9.36
C GLN A 70 15.92 -13.98 -8.79
N PHE A 71 14.81 -14.73 -8.70
CA PHE A 71 14.80 -16.05 -8.05
C PHE A 71 14.78 -17.22 -9.04
N HIS A 72 14.70 -16.94 -10.33
CA HIS A 72 14.66 -17.98 -11.39
C HIS A 72 13.51 -19.01 -11.20
N VAL A 73 12.39 -18.55 -10.62
CA VAL A 73 11.17 -19.33 -10.42
C VAL A 73 9.99 -18.53 -10.96
N PRO A 74 9.03 -19.13 -11.66
CA PRO A 74 7.84 -18.41 -12.13
C PRO A 74 7.04 -17.85 -10.96
N ILE A 75 6.98 -16.53 -10.85
CA ILE A 75 6.19 -15.79 -9.85
C ILE A 75 5.08 -15.04 -10.60
N SER A 76 3.83 -15.38 -10.34
CA SER A 76 2.69 -14.65 -10.92
C SER A 76 2.28 -13.44 -10.03
N PRO A 77 1.60 -12.44 -10.59
CA PRO A 77 1.14 -11.28 -9.81
C PRO A 77 0.28 -11.66 -8.59
N GLU A 78 -0.52 -12.73 -8.70
CA GLU A 78 -1.35 -13.23 -7.61
C GLU A 78 -0.53 -13.79 -6.44
N MET A 79 0.72 -14.18 -6.68
CA MET A 79 1.64 -14.65 -5.65
C MET A 79 2.32 -13.50 -4.90
N VAL A 80 2.11 -12.25 -5.30
CA VAL A 80 2.76 -11.08 -4.69
C VAL A 80 1.74 -10.27 -3.89
N VAL A 81 2.07 -10.03 -2.63
CA VAL A 81 1.33 -9.14 -1.73
C VAL A 81 2.28 -8.04 -1.28
N GLN A 82 2.17 -6.89 -1.89
CA GLN A 82 2.89 -5.67 -1.50
C GLN A 82 2.13 -4.94 -0.40
N SER A 83 2.78 -4.01 0.28
CA SER A 83 2.16 -3.24 1.36
C SER A 83 0.82 -2.61 0.96
N HIS A 84 0.70 -2.12 -0.28
CA HIS A 84 -0.50 -1.47 -0.81
C HIS A 84 -1.50 -2.43 -1.47
N THR A 85 -1.19 -3.72 -1.62
CA THR A 85 -2.13 -4.68 -2.25
C THR A 85 -3.51 -4.70 -1.57
N PRO A 86 -3.65 -4.51 -0.24
CA PRO A 86 -4.96 -4.41 0.39
C PRO A 86 -5.83 -3.26 -0.10
N PHE A 87 -5.27 -2.21 -0.73
CA PHE A 87 -6.05 -1.12 -1.31
C PHE A 87 -6.94 -1.57 -2.47
N LEU A 88 -6.58 -2.66 -3.15
CA LEU A 88 -7.42 -3.29 -4.17
C LEU A 88 -8.82 -3.65 -3.65
N GLU A 89 -8.92 -4.05 -2.40
CA GLU A 89 -10.20 -4.48 -1.79
C GLU A 89 -11.15 -3.33 -1.51
N VAL A 90 -10.63 -2.13 -1.33
CA VAL A 90 -11.43 -0.94 -1.07
C VAL A 90 -11.64 -0.09 -2.33
N ALA A 91 -10.93 -0.37 -3.43
CA ALA A 91 -10.99 0.42 -4.65
C ALA A 91 -12.43 0.57 -5.20
N GLY A 92 -13.23 -0.49 -5.12
CA GLY A 92 -14.63 -0.48 -5.55
C GLY A 92 -15.51 0.57 -4.85
N GLN A 93 -15.19 0.95 -3.60
CA GLN A 93 -15.91 1.98 -2.83
C GLN A 93 -15.66 3.40 -3.36
N TYR A 94 -14.59 3.56 -4.16
CA TYR A 94 -14.17 4.84 -4.75
C TYR A 94 -14.39 4.88 -6.26
N LYS A 95 -15.16 3.95 -6.82
CA LYS A 95 -15.50 3.96 -8.24
C LYS A 95 -16.21 5.27 -8.61
N GLY A 96 -15.75 5.93 -9.67
CA GLY A 96 -16.25 7.22 -10.12
C GLY A 96 -15.88 8.40 -9.23
N LYS A 97 -15.14 8.20 -8.14
CA LYS A 97 -14.65 9.24 -7.24
C LYS A 97 -13.19 9.60 -7.55
N CYS A 98 -12.80 10.83 -7.23
CA CYS A 98 -11.42 11.27 -7.35
C CYS A 98 -10.64 10.92 -6.08
N ILE A 99 -9.46 10.33 -6.25
CA ILE A 99 -8.53 10.04 -5.14
C ILE A 99 -7.21 10.76 -5.36
N LEU A 100 -6.55 11.11 -4.26
CA LEU A 100 -5.15 11.53 -4.25
C LEU A 100 -4.25 10.31 -3.96
N ALA A 101 -3.36 10.00 -4.89
CA ALA A 101 -2.34 8.97 -4.73
C ALA A 101 -0.98 9.61 -4.45
N LEU A 102 -0.38 9.25 -3.30
CA LEU A 102 0.88 9.80 -2.83
C LEU A 102 1.96 8.73 -2.70
N GLY A 103 3.21 9.19 -2.70
CA GLY A 103 4.41 8.41 -2.47
C GLY A 103 5.11 7.94 -3.75
N GLY A 104 6.36 7.54 -3.59
CA GLY A 104 7.18 7.06 -4.71
C GLY A 104 7.37 8.10 -5.82
N ILE A 105 7.22 7.66 -7.06
CA ILE A 105 7.24 8.51 -8.27
C ILE A 105 5.81 8.71 -8.74
N SER A 106 5.35 9.95 -8.92
CA SER A 106 3.97 10.33 -9.26
C SER A 106 3.38 9.55 -10.44
N SER A 107 4.11 9.36 -11.53
CA SER A 107 3.61 8.59 -12.68
C SER A 107 3.38 7.12 -12.33
N LYS A 108 4.30 6.51 -11.58
CA LYS A 108 4.21 5.10 -11.18
C LYS A 108 3.09 4.86 -10.18
N VAL A 109 2.95 5.72 -9.17
CA VAL A 109 1.88 5.56 -8.17
C VAL A 109 0.50 5.71 -8.80
N ARG A 110 0.36 6.59 -9.81
CA ARG A 110 -0.86 6.70 -10.61
C ARG A 110 -1.16 5.41 -11.37
N GLU A 111 -0.15 4.80 -11.98
CA GLU A 111 -0.31 3.52 -12.70
C GLU A 111 -0.74 2.39 -11.76
N VAL A 112 -0.15 2.31 -10.57
CA VAL A 112 -0.55 1.34 -9.55
C VAL A 112 -2.01 1.56 -9.15
N ALA A 113 -2.41 2.79 -8.82
CA ALA A 113 -3.78 3.09 -8.44
C ALA A 113 -4.78 2.75 -9.56
N ARG A 114 -4.45 3.09 -10.81
CA ARG A 114 -5.30 2.74 -11.96
C ARG A 114 -5.39 1.23 -12.20
N SER A 115 -4.32 0.47 -11.99
CA SER A 115 -4.37 -1.00 -12.11
C SER A 115 -5.28 -1.64 -11.05
N TYR A 116 -5.52 -0.96 -9.93
CA TYR A 116 -6.47 -1.37 -8.89
C TYR A 116 -7.93 -0.97 -9.18
N GLY A 117 -8.17 -0.24 -10.27
CA GLY A 117 -9.52 0.16 -10.69
C GLY A 117 -9.99 1.51 -10.17
N PHE A 118 -9.08 2.36 -9.70
CA PHE A 118 -9.41 3.75 -9.40
C PHE A 118 -9.54 4.56 -10.72
N ASP A 119 -10.70 5.16 -10.96
CA ASP A 119 -11.00 5.85 -12.22
C ASP A 119 -10.31 7.21 -12.33
N HIS A 120 -10.39 8.03 -11.29
CA HIS A 120 -9.86 9.39 -11.24
C HIS A 120 -8.75 9.50 -10.21
N VAL A 121 -7.50 9.41 -10.68
CA VAL A 121 -6.31 9.42 -9.82
C VAL A 121 -5.54 10.72 -10.05
N VAL A 122 -5.44 11.51 -8.98
CA VAL A 122 -4.64 12.74 -8.90
C VAL A 122 -3.40 12.48 -8.06
N THR A 123 -2.29 13.10 -8.39
CA THR A 123 -1.03 13.06 -7.63
C THR A 123 -0.63 14.46 -7.17
N GLY A 124 0.33 14.56 -6.25
CA GLY A 124 0.87 15.86 -5.85
C GLY A 124 1.39 16.68 -7.03
N SER A 125 1.96 16.02 -8.05
CA SER A 125 2.45 16.71 -9.25
C SER A 125 1.34 17.38 -10.05
N ASP A 126 0.16 16.77 -10.15
CA ASP A 126 -0.99 17.37 -10.85
C ASP A 126 -1.47 18.63 -10.13
N ILE A 127 -1.57 18.51 -8.79
CA ILE A 127 -2.06 19.60 -7.94
C ILE A 127 -1.08 20.78 -7.99
N LEU A 128 0.21 20.54 -7.79
CA LEU A 128 1.21 21.60 -7.82
C LEU A 128 1.29 22.29 -9.18
N THR A 129 1.16 21.55 -10.27
CA THR A 129 1.18 22.13 -11.62
C THR A 129 -0.08 22.93 -11.90
N ALA A 130 -1.25 22.50 -11.42
CA ALA A 130 -2.51 23.23 -11.59
C ALA A 130 -2.63 24.44 -10.66
N VAL A 131 -2.02 24.38 -9.48
CA VAL A 131 -2.09 25.42 -8.43
C VAL A 131 -0.68 25.69 -7.89
N PRO A 132 0.21 26.39 -8.64
CA PRO A 132 1.62 26.56 -8.26
C PRO A 132 1.84 27.21 -6.88
N ASN A 133 0.93 28.09 -6.47
CA ASN A 133 1.02 28.80 -5.19
C ASN A 133 0.69 27.92 -3.96
N ILE A 134 0.27 26.68 -4.16
CA ILE A 134 -0.05 25.77 -3.05
C ILE A 134 1.19 25.39 -2.24
N TRP A 135 2.39 25.43 -2.87
CA TRP A 135 3.66 25.10 -2.23
C TRP A 135 4.73 26.14 -2.58
N PRO A 136 5.07 27.07 -1.65
CA PRO A 136 5.98 28.18 -1.95
C PRO A 136 7.45 27.76 -2.11
N PHE A 137 7.80 26.50 -1.77
CA PHE A 137 9.17 25.98 -1.83
C PHE A 137 9.39 25.00 -3.00
N ALA A 138 8.53 25.07 -4.03
CA ALA A 138 8.54 24.13 -5.15
C ALA A 138 9.68 24.34 -6.16
N GLU A 139 10.46 25.44 -6.09
CA GLU A 139 11.46 25.81 -7.09
C GLU A 139 12.40 24.66 -7.46
N ALA A 140 12.92 23.96 -6.45
CA ALA A 140 13.85 22.83 -6.67
C ALA A 140 13.21 21.58 -7.31
N THR A 141 11.88 21.44 -7.22
CA THR A 141 11.14 20.26 -7.68
C THR A 141 10.18 20.54 -8.84
N GLU A 142 10.07 21.80 -9.29
CA GLU A 142 9.13 22.23 -10.31
C GLU A 142 9.23 21.43 -11.61
N ALA A 143 10.46 21.23 -12.11
CA ALA A 143 10.70 20.48 -13.34
C ALA A 143 10.21 19.02 -13.23
N TYR A 144 10.43 18.38 -12.07
CA TYR A 144 9.94 17.05 -11.79
C TYR A 144 8.41 16.99 -11.81
N HIS A 145 7.75 17.93 -11.13
CA HIS A 145 6.30 17.97 -11.06
C HIS A 145 5.68 18.23 -12.43
N LYS A 146 6.18 19.20 -13.20
CA LYS A 146 5.74 19.46 -14.58
C LYS A 146 5.88 18.23 -15.50
N ALA A 147 6.95 17.48 -15.38
CA ALA A 147 7.19 16.28 -16.18
C ALA A 147 6.25 15.10 -15.83
N ASN A 148 5.69 15.06 -14.62
CA ASN A 148 4.85 13.97 -14.12
C ASN A 148 3.36 14.33 -14.00
N ALA A 149 3.01 15.59 -14.25
CA ALA A 149 1.65 16.08 -14.07
C ALA A 149 0.70 15.65 -15.21
N GLN A 150 -0.55 15.48 -14.84
CA GLN A 150 -1.70 15.38 -15.74
C GLN A 150 -2.76 16.42 -15.33
N PRO A 151 -3.65 16.84 -16.25
CA PRO A 151 -4.75 17.72 -15.91
C PRO A 151 -5.63 17.14 -14.80
N LEU A 152 -6.12 18.00 -13.90
CA LEU A 152 -7.06 17.60 -12.87
C LEU A 152 -8.37 17.13 -13.51
N PRO A 153 -9.00 16.06 -13.03
CA PRO A 153 -10.32 15.63 -13.48
C PRO A 153 -11.36 16.69 -13.08
N MET A 154 -12.20 17.07 -14.02
CA MET A 154 -13.23 18.09 -13.84
C MET A 154 -14.57 17.46 -13.48
N GLY A 155 -15.27 18.04 -12.52
CA GLY A 155 -16.63 17.69 -12.18
C GLY A 155 -17.65 18.30 -13.15
N PRO A 156 -18.92 17.87 -13.06
CA PRO A 156 -19.99 18.42 -13.89
C PRO A 156 -20.29 19.89 -13.60
N ASP A 157 -19.83 20.40 -12.48
CA ASP A 157 -19.93 21.80 -12.05
C ASP A 157 -18.85 22.71 -12.68
N GLY A 158 -17.98 22.16 -13.53
CA GLY A 158 -16.89 22.90 -14.16
C GLY A 158 -15.69 23.17 -13.23
N HIS A 159 -15.69 22.61 -12.03
CA HIS A 159 -14.57 22.69 -11.07
C HIS A 159 -13.83 21.36 -10.97
N PRO A 160 -12.56 21.34 -10.49
CA PRO A 160 -11.88 20.11 -10.18
C PRO A 160 -12.71 19.22 -9.24
N MET A 161 -12.72 17.91 -9.51
CA MET A 161 -13.44 16.95 -8.66
C MET A 161 -12.90 17.01 -7.23
N PRO A 162 -13.77 16.92 -6.20
CA PRO A 162 -13.31 16.83 -4.82
C PRO A 162 -12.54 15.53 -4.59
N ILE A 163 -11.48 15.60 -3.79
CA ILE A 163 -10.71 14.44 -3.37
C ILE A 163 -11.49 13.69 -2.30
N SER A 164 -11.93 12.48 -2.60
CA SER A 164 -12.75 11.63 -1.71
C SER A 164 -11.92 10.76 -0.77
N ALA A 165 -10.68 10.46 -1.14
CA ALA A 165 -9.74 9.72 -0.31
C ALA A 165 -8.29 10.03 -0.71
N ILE A 166 -7.38 9.83 0.25
CA ILE A 166 -5.93 9.97 0.08
C ILE A 166 -5.31 8.59 0.33
N PHE A 167 -4.61 8.06 -0.65
CA PHE A 167 -3.91 6.78 -0.55
C PHE A 167 -2.40 6.99 -0.65
N VAL A 168 -1.68 6.62 0.40
CA VAL A 168 -0.22 6.68 0.44
C VAL A 168 0.33 5.30 0.06
N PHE A 169 0.63 5.10 -1.23
CA PHE A 169 1.05 3.82 -1.82
C PHE A 169 2.52 3.44 -1.56
N ALA A 170 3.34 4.43 -1.23
CA ALA A 170 4.76 4.25 -0.90
C ALA A 170 5.22 5.43 -0.04
N THR A 171 6.44 5.36 0.49
CA THR A 171 7.01 6.50 1.24
C THR A 171 7.05 7.75 0.37
N PRO A 172 6.43 8.86 0.79
CA PRO A 172 6.49 10.15 0.10
C PRO A 172 7.93 10.64 -0.08
N ARG A 173 8.19 11.42 -1.12
CA ARG A 173 9.53 11.93 -1.45
C ARG A 173 9.70 13.39 -1.05
N ASP A 174 8.68 14.21 -1.22
CA ASP A 174 8.63 15.59 -0.74
C ASP A 174 7.71 15.65 0.49
N TRP A 175 8.28 15.38 1.65
CA TRP A 175 7.49 15.35 2.90
C TRP A 175 6.87 16.70 3.22
N GLY A 176 7.56 17.79 2.98
CA GLY A 176 7.03 19.14 3.27
C GLY A 176 5.75 19.41 2.48
N PHE A 177 5.80 19.19 1.17
CA PHE A 177 4.66 19.38 0.29
C PHE A 177 3.53 18.38 0.57
N ASP A 178 3.84 17.08 0.66
CA ASP A 178 2.84 16.03 0.85
C ASP A 178 2.13 16.17 2.22
N LEU A 179 2.85 16.56 3.30
CA LEU A 179 2.27 16.85 4.61
C LEU A 179 1.30 18.05 4.54
N GLN A 180 1.72 19.14 3.89
CA GLN A 180 0.87 20.32 3.73
C GLN A 180 -0.38 19.99 2.93
N LEU A 181 -0.24 19.26 1.82
CA LEU A 181 -1.35 18.88 0.96
C LEU A 181 -2.37 17.99 1.67
N ILE A 182 -1.91 16.99 2.43
CA ILE A 182 -2.81 16.17 3.25
C ILE A 182 -3.51 17.04 4.29
N HIS A 183 -2.78 17.87 5.00
CA HIS A 183 -3.34 18.76 6.02
C HIS A 183 -4.44 19.66 5.43
N ASP A 184 -4.18 20.31 4.29
CA ASP A 184 -5.14 21.19 3.63
C ASP A 184 -6.43 20.45 3.24
N LEU A 185 -6.31 19.23 2.72
CA LEU A 185 -7.46 18.40 2.38
C LEU A 185 -8.25 17.95 3.62
N LEU A 186 -7.58 17.62 4.74
CA LEU A 186 -8.23 17.24 5.98
C LEU A 186 -8.96 18.40 6.69
N VAL A 187 -8.66 19.64 6.36
CA VAL A 187 -9.39 20.82 6.87
C VAL A 187 -10.30 21.47 5.83
N SER A 188 -10.36 20.92 4.60
CA SER A 188 -11.12 21.47 3.49
C SER A 188 -12.64 21.30 3.66
N HIS A 189 -13.41 21.97 2.83
CA HIS A 189 -14.83 21.68 2.63
C HIS A 189 -14.98 20.53 1.62
N GLY A 190 -15.41 19.37 2.08
CA GLY A 190 -15.72 18.21 1.23
C GLY A 190 -14.59 17.70 0.34
N GLY A 191 -13.32 17.86 0.74
CA GLY A 191 -12.16 17.44 -0.07
C GLY A 191 -11.85 18.37 -1.26
N ARG A 192 -12.39 19.60 -1.29
CA ARG A 192 -12.10 20.57 -2.35
C ARG A 192 -10.84 21.36 -2.04
N LEU A 193 -9.88 21.34 -2.95
CA LEU A 193 -8.65 22.13 -2.86
C LEU A 193 -8.94 23.64 -2.72
N GLY A 194 -8.12 24.32 -1.92
CA GLY A 194 -8.23 25.77 -1.72
C GLY A 194 -9.44 26.22 -0.89
N THR A 195 -10.16 25.28 -0.25
CA THR A 195 -11.29 25.57 0.63
C THR A 195 -10.98 25.24 2.08
N ARG A 196 -11.79 25.79 2.99
CA ARG A 196 -11.74 25.45 4.41
C ARG A 196 -13.16 25.22 4.93
N SER A 197 -13.38 24.17 5.69
CA SER A 197 -14.67 23.89 6.31
C SER A 197 -15.01 24.96 7.36
N ALA A 198 -16.23 25.45 7.32
CA ALA A 198 -16.77 26.35 8.34
C ALA A 198 -16.97 25.68 9.71
N PHE A 199 -16.93 24.37 9.76
CA PHE A 199 -17.08 23.60 11.00
C PHE A 199 -15.81 23.54 11.83
N ASN A 200 -14.65 23.73 11.19
CA ASN A 200 -13.35 23.64 11.87
C ASN A 200 -13.23 24.60 13.06
N GLY A 201 -12.93 24.05 14.22
CA GLY A 201 -12.79 24.81 15.47
C GLY A 201 -14.10 25.04 16.22
N ASN A 202 -15.23 24.54 15.73
CA ASN A 202 -16.50 24.62 16.44
C ASN A 202 -16.57 23.57 17.57
N THR A 203 -16.36 24.00 18.80
CA THR A 203 -16.34 23.13 19.99
C THR A 203 -17.71 22.54 20.35
N ALA A 204 -18.81 23.03 19.76
CA ALA A 204 -20.13 22.45 19.91
C ALA A 204 -20.34 21.19 19.04
N LEU A 205 -19.44 20.93 18.07
CA LEU A 205 -19.46 19.76 17.21
C LEU A 205 -18.49 18.68 17.68
N PRO A 206 -18.76 17.40 17.36
CA PRO A 206 -17.80 16.32 17.60
C PRO A 206 -16.42 16.67 17.01
N ASN A 207 -15.36 16.21 17.67
CA ASN A 207 -13.98 16.44 17.24
C ASN A 207 -13.64 17.92 17.00
N ASN A 208 -14.24 18.84 17.77
CA ASN A 208 -14.13 20.29 17.58
C ASN A 208 -14.47 20.74 16.14
N GLY A 209 -15.39 20.06 15.47
CA GLY A 209 -15.84 20.33 14.10
C GLY A 209 -14.87 19.89 13.00
N PHE A 210 -13.68 19.38 13.34
CA PHE A 210 -12.73 18.90 12.34
C PHE A 210 -13.14 17.55 11.76
N GLN A 211 -12.99 17.40 10.46
CA GLN A 211 -13.38 16.24 9.67
C GLN A 211 -14.87 15.86 9.83
N GLN A 212 -15.75 16.85 9.94
CA GLN A 212 -17.21 16.69 10.03
C GLN A 212 -17.94 17.20 8.77
N ASP A 213 -17.20 17.43 7.66
CA ASP A 213 -17.73 18.12 6.46
C ASP A 213 -17.27 17.41 5.16
N GLY A 214 -17.28 16.08 5.17
CA GLY A 214 -16.97 15.28 3.99
C GLY A 214 -15.49 15.28 3.55
N GLN A 215 -14.57 15.57 4.46
CA GLN A 215 -13.14 15.49 4.19
C GLN A 215 -12.73 14.07 3.83
N PRO A 216 -11.64 13.90 3.03
CA PRO A 216 -11.21 12.59 2.55
C PRO A 216 -10.77 11.66 3.68
N SER A 217 -11.03 10.37 3.49
CA SER A 217 -10.40 9.31 4.28
C SER A 217 -8.92 9.17 3.90
N LEU A 218 -8.08 8.77 4.84
CA LEU A 218 -6.63 8.67 4.67
C LEU A 218 -6.17 7.21 4.86
N PHE A 219 -5.48 6.68 3.86
CA PHE A 219 -5.02 5.30 3.81
C PHE A 219 -3.49 5.24 3.74
N PHE A 220 -2.88 4.57 4.72
CA PHE A 220 -1.46 4.25 4.74
C PHE A 220 -1.26 2.76 4.51
N CYS A 221 -0.24 2.40 3.73
CA CYS A 221 0.04 1.00 3.42
C CYS A 221 1.23 0.40 4.15
N ASN A 222 2.07 1.19 4.79
CA ASN A 222 3.25 0.68 5.48
C ASN A 222 3.42 1.35 6.85
N PRO A 223 3.37 0.60 7.97
CA PRO A 223 3.57 1.14 9.31
C PRO A 223 5.04 1.30 9.71
N ASP A 224 6.00 0.77 8.94
CA ASP A 224 7.41 0.79 9.30
C ASP A 224 7.90 2.23 9.52
N ILE A 225 8.55 2.47 10.65
CA ILE A 225 9.17 3.77 10.96
C ILE A 225 10.46 3.93 10.16
N GLU A 226 11.21 2.84 10.00
CA GLU A 226 12.53 2.84 9.38
C GLU A 226 12.68 1.63 8.44
N TRP A 227 13.62 1.73 7.52
CA TRP A 227 14.02 0.64 6.63
C TRP A 227 15.52 0.66 6.38
N ALA A 228 16.10 -0.51 6.18
CA ALA A 228 17.53 -0.68 5.89
C ALA A 228 17.86 -0.25 4.46
N THR A 229 18.95 0.50 4.31
CA THR A 229 19.51 0.94 3.02
C THR A 229 21.01 0.65 2.98
N PRO A 230 21.71 0.93 1.87
CA PRO A 230 23.18 0.86 1.85
C PRO A 230 23.88 1.82 2.80
N TYR A 231 23.18 2.82 3.32
CA TYR A 231 23.73 3.72 4.33
C TYR A 231 23.85 3.00 5.68
N CYS A 232 24.83 3.38 6.50
CA CYS A 232 25.14 2.71 7.77
C CYS A 232 23.99 2.77 8.80
N GLU A 233 23.15 3.82 8.72
CA GLU A 233 21.98 3.99 9.58
C GLU A 233 20.68 3.74 8.79
N PRO A 234 19.58 3.26 9.43
CA PRO A 234 18.29 3.14 8.78
C PRO A 234 17.75 4.47 8.28
N ARG A 235 16.89 4.43 7.30
CA ARG A 235 16.23 5.62 6.76
C ARG A 235 14.75 5.58 7.09
N PHE A 236 14.16 6.77 7.30
CA PHE A 236 12.73 6.90 7.59
C PHE A 236 11.86 6.31 6.48
N ALA A 237 10.86 5.55 6.90
CA ALA A 237 9.86 4.93 6.07
C ALA A 237 8.50 5.66 6.17
N GLN A 238 7.45 5.06 5.65
CA GLN A 238 6.12 5.67 5.61
C GLN A 238 5.51 5.87 7.01
N GLY A 239 5.80 4.99 7.97
CA GLY A 239 5.36 5.15 9.36
C GLY A 239 5.91 6.42 10.02
N ALA A 240 7.16 6.79 9.73
CA ALA A 240 7.73 8.06 10.20
C ALA A 240 7.03 9.28 9.57
N PHE A 241 6.68 9.21 8.28
CA PHE A 241 5.88 10.24 7.62
C PHE A 241 4.50 10.40 8.28
N LYS A 242 3.83 9.28 8.57
CA LYS A 242 2.56 9.28 9.30
C LYS A 242 2.70 9.92 10.69
N ALA A 243 3.73 9.54 11.45
CA ALA A 243 4.01 10.12 12.76
C ALA A 243 4.27 11.64 12.70
N ALA A 244 4.96 12.12 11.65
CA ALA A 244 5.15 13.54 11.43
C ALA A 244 3.81 14.26 11.18
N LEU A 245 2.93 13.69 10.34
CA LEU A 245 1.59 14.22 10.08
C LEU A 245 0.75 14.27 11.36
N GLU A 246 0.75 13.21 12.16
CA GLU A 246 0.05 13.14 13.44
C GLU A 246 0.58 14.17 14.44
N GLY A 247 1.89 14.36 14.49
CA GLY A 247 2.54 15.39 15.32
C GLY A 247 2.15 16.82 14.92
N ILE A 248 2.15 17.12 13.61
CA ILE A 248 1.68 18.41 13.09
C ILE A 248 0.21 18.62 13.43
N TRP A 249 -0.64 17.62 13.20
CA TRP A 249 -2.07 17.69 13.52
C TRP A 249 -2.30 17.99 15.01
N ALA A 250 -1.63 17.28 15.88
CA ALA A 250 -1.76 17.45 17.34
C ALA A 250 -1.28 18.82 17.81
N SER A 251 -0.28 19.41 17.14
CA SER A 251 0.28 20.72 17.48
C SER A 251 -0.56 21.89 16.97
N ASP A 252 -1.23 21.71 15.82
CA ASP A 252 -1.99 22.78 15.13
C ASP A 252 -3.47 22.83 15.56
N LYS A 253 -4.02 21.77 16.15
CA LYS A 253 -5.43 21.67 16.50
C LYS A 253 -5.67 21.84 18.00
N PRO A 254 -6.90 22.26 18.43
CA PRO A 254 -7.28 22.28 19.83
C PRO A 254 -7.07 20.93 20.50
N GLN A 255 -6.74 20.94 21.78
CA GLN A 255 -6.54 19.73 22.57
C GLN A 255 -7.76 18.79 22.46
N GLY A 256 -7.51 17.50 22.28
CA GLY A 256 -8.54 16.47 22.10
C GLY A 256 -9.04 16.30 20.67
N THR A 257 -8.62 17.15 19.71
CA THR A 257 -8.93 16.95 18.29
C THR A 257 -8.11 15.78 17.72
N ARG A 258 -8.79 14.78 17.19
CA ARG A 258 -8.15 13.61 16.58
C ARG A 258 -8.20 13.66 15.07
N MET A 259 -7.26 13.00 14.43
CA MET A 259 -7.36 12.68 13.00
C MET A 259 -8.31 11.49 12.85
N LEU A 260 -9.41 11.67 12.10
CA LEU A 260 -10.44 10.67 11.88
C LEU A 260 -10.25 9.97 10.51
N ASN A 261 -10.92 8.81 10.35
CA ASN A 261 -10.92 8.07 9.08
C ASN A 261 -9.52 7.76 8.54
N VAL A 262 -8.61 7.38 9.44
CA VAL A 262 -7.25 6.95 9.12
C VAL A 262 -7.19 5.43 9.15
N TYR A 263 -6.79 4.84 8.03
CA TYR A 263 -6.69 3.39 7.84
C TYR A 263 -5.24 3.01 7.61
N GLN A 264 -4.82 1.90 8.20
CA GLN A 264 -3.47 1.39 8.10
C GLN A 264 -3.50 -0.07 7.64
N CYS A 265 -2.74 -0.39 6.58
CA CYS A 265 -2.34 -1.75 6.24
C CYS A 265 -0.81 -1.85 6.16
N GLY A 266 -0.27 -2.95 5.66
CA GLY A 266 1.14 -3.32 5.82
C GLY A 266 1.34 -4.21 7.03
N LYS A 267 2.29 -5.16 6.97
CA LYS A 267 2.66 -5.99 8.14
C LYS A 267 3.02 -5.10 9.32
N PRO A 268 2.60 -5.40 10.57
CA PRO A 268 1.90 -6.59 11.06
C PRO A 268 0.36 -6.48 11.07
N THR A 269 -0.26 -5.63 10.25
CA THR A 269 -1.70 -5.45 10.31
C THR A 269 -2.46 -6.69 9.81
N THR A 270 -3.61 -6.96 10.43
CA THR A 270 -4.50 -8.07 10.07
C THR A 270 -4.91 -8.04 8.60
N GLU A 271 -5.10 -6.85 8.01
CA GLU A 271 -5.50 -6.66 6.62
C GLU A 271 -4.49 -7.25 5.64
N SER A 272 -3.19 -7.11 5.93
CA SER A 272 -2.12 -7.66 5.09
C SER A 272 -2.08 -9.19 5.13
N TYR A 273 -2.23 -9.78 6.31
CA TYR A 273 -2.29 -11.25 6.45
C TYR A 273 -3.55 -11.83 5.83
N LYS A 274 -4.72 -11.21 6.03
CA LYS A 274 -5.96 -11.61 5.35
C LYS A 274 -5.86 -11.52 3.83
N CYS A 275 -5.16 -10.51 3.31
CA CYS A 275 -4.88 -10.40 1.88
C CYS A 275 -4.02 -11.57 1.39
N ALA A 276 -2.96 -11.93 2.13
CA ALA A 276 -2.12 -13.09 1.82
C ALA A 276 -2.89 -14.41 1.86
N GLU A 277 -3.72 -14.65 2.87
CA GLU A 277 -4.59 -15.82 2.97
C GLU A 277 -5.55 -15.94 1.78
N ARG A 278 -6.18 -14.83 1.37
CA ARG A 278 -7.07 -14.80 0.19
C ARG A 278 -6.32 -15.14 -1.09
N ARG A 279 -5.12 -14.57 -1.30
CA ARG A 279 -4.26 -14.87 -2.45
C ARG A 279 -3.88 -16.35 -2.47
N LEU A 280 -3.42 -16.90 -1.36
CA LEU A 280 -3.10 -18.32 -1.23
C LEU A 280 -4.31 -19.22 -1.50
N SER A 281 -5.49 -18.86 -1.02
CA SER A 281 -6.74 -19.61 -1.27
C SER A 281 -7.14 -19.58 -2.74
N LEU A 282 -6.91 -18.45 -3.44
CA LEU A 282 -7.17 -18.34 -4.88
C LEU A 282 -6.17 -19.19 -5.69
N LEU A 283 -4.89 -19.17 -5.34
CA LEU A 283 -3.85 -19.99 -5.97
C LEU A 283 -4.18 -21.48 -5.84
N GLN A 284 -4.58 -21.94 -4.66
CA GLN A 284 -4.96 -23.31 -4.40
C GLN A 284 -6.17 -23.75 -5.26
N LYS A 285 -7.20 -22.91 -5.38
CA LYS A 285 -8.37 -23.20 -6.23
C LYS A 285 -7.99 -23.29 -7.71
N ARG A 286 -7.13 -22.38 -8.18
CA ARG A 286 -6.65 -22.38 -9.56
C ARG A 286 -5.89 -23.66 -9.91
N ASP A 287 -5.12 -24.19 -8.97
CA ASP A 287 -4.36 -25.41 -9.15
C ASP A 287 -5.20 -26.70 -8.97
N GLY A 288 -6.53 -26.58 -8.91
CA GLY A 288 -7.48 -27.72 -8.84
C GLY A 288 -7.52 -28.43 -7.49
N ARG A 289 -7.00 -27.82 -6.44
CA ARG A 289 -7.00 -28.38 -5.08
C ARG A 289 -8.28 -27.92 -4.36
N GLY A 290 -9.21 -28.83 -4.20
CA GLY A 290 -10.57 -28.55 -3.70
C GLY A 290 -10.67 -28.22 -2.22
N GLU A 291 -9.68 -28.55 -1.39
CA GLU A 291 -9.76 -28.36 0.06
C GLU A 291 -9.15 -27.03 0.51
N PRO A 292 -9.80 -26.28 1.42
CA PRO A 292 -9.27 -25.01 1.92
C PRO A 292 -7.98 -25.22 2.72
N LEU A 293 -7.08 -24.23 2.70
CA LEU A 293 -5.89 -24.22 3.55
C LEU A 293 -6.31 -24.24 5.02
N GLN A 294 -5.74 -25.16 5.78
CA GLN A 294 -5.94 -25.27 7.22
C GLN A 294 -4.92 -24.43 8.00
N ARG A 295 -3.75 -24.19 7.40
CA ARG A 295 -2.66 -23.43 8.02
C ARG A 295 -1.92 -22.61 6.98
N VAL A 296 -1.57 -21.40 7.36
CA VAL A 296 -0.62 -20.53 6.65
C VAL A 296 0.52 -20.22 7.61
N TYR A 297 1.74 -20.46 7.16
CA TYR A 297 2.95 -20.16 7.93
C TYR A 297 3.56 -18.87 7.38
N MET A 298 3.76 -17.89 8.26
CA MET A 298 4.56 -16.72 7.95
C MET A 298 6.02 -17.01 8.23
N ILE A 299 6.89 -16.72 7.27
CA ILE A 299 8.35 -16.77 7.41
C ILE A 299 8.86 -15.34 7.27
N GLY A 300 9.41 -14.81 8.34
CA GLY A 300 9.94 -13.45 8.42
C GLY A 300 11.17 -13.38 9.31
N ASP A 301 11.96 -12.32 9.20
CA ASP A 301 13.15 -12.07 10.02
C ASP A 301 12.94 -10.97 11.07
N ASN A 302 11.85 -10.21 10.97
CA ASN A 302 11.53 -9.11 11.86
C ASN A 302 10.29 -9.40 12.71
N PRO A 303 10.45 -9.75 14.02
CA PRO A 303 9.31 -10.02 14.91
C PRO A 303 8.30 -8.86 15.01
N ALA A 304 8.73 -7.63 14.77
CA ALA A 304 7.86 -6.45 14.86
C ALA A 304 6.93 -6.30 13.64
N SER A 305 7.25 -6.93 12.50
CA SER A 305 6.45 -6.84 11.28
C SER A 305 5.90 -8.19 10.82
N ASP A 306 6.49 -9.31 11.21
CA ASP A 306 6.19 -10.61 10.62
C ASP A 306 5.43 -11.57 11.56
N ILE A 307 5.22 -11.19 12.82
CA ILE A 307 4.57 -12.04 13.85
C ILE A 307 3.37 -11.32 14.45
#